data_4f0b578d49b3f29888d620c97ffb6aec
#
_entry.id   4f0b578d49b3f29888d620c97ffb6aec
#
_cell.length_a   1.000
_cell.length_b   1.000
_cell.length_c   1.000
_cell.angle_alpha   90.00
_cell.angle_beta   90.00
_cell.angle_gamma   90.00
#
_symmetry.space_group_name_H-M   'P 1'
#
loop_
_entity.id
_entity.type
_entity.pdbx_description
1 polymer ?
#
loop_
_entity_poly.entity_id
_entity_poly.type
_entity_poly.pdbx_seq_one_letter_code
_entity_poly.pdbx_strand_id
1 'polypeptide(L)'
;MDNQKLAELLFPDVTKTPEYYEEKYPYRKLPNKAEVTRLAPSPTGFIHLGNLYSALTDERLAHRNGGKFYLRIEDTDAKRTVEGAVDTVINVLRYFNIEFDEGAGYPDDDERNAYGPYYQTQRVDIYHVYAKSLVERGLAYPCFCTEEELEEVRKQQEEAKELTGYYGKYATCRNLSDEEIEAGKPYVLRLRSQGSPDKEIVFVDEIKGEVKLPENIHDIVLLKKDGIPTYHFAHAIDDHLMRTTVVVRGGEWLASAPIHYELF
;
A
#
# COMPACT_ATOMS: atom_id res chain seq x y z
N MET A 1 -5.63 -6.99 -27.00
CA MET A 1 -4.18 -6.75 -26.70
C MET A 1 -3.75 -7.82 -25.70
N ASP A 2 -2.54 -8.38 -25.81
CA ASP A 2 -2.04 -9.22 -24.73
C ASP A 2 -1.52 -8.38 -23.56
N ASN A 3 -1.38 -9.01 -22.41
CA ASN A 3 -1.02 -8.31 -21.18
C ASN A 3 0.38 -7.70 -21.23
N GLN A 4 1.32 -8.31 -21.97
CA GLN A 4 2.69 -7.80 -22.11
C GLN A 4 2.67 -6.49 -22.90
N LYS A 5 1.98 -6.46 -24.03
CA LYS A 5 1.83 -5.24 -24.84
C LYS A 5 1.09 -4.14 -24.08
N LEU A 6 0.07 -4.51 -23.30
CA LEU A 6 -0.64 -3.56 -22.42
C LEU A 6 0.30 -2.96 -21.37
N ALA A 7 1.12 -3.77 -20.71
CA ALA A 7 2.06 -3.30 -19.71
C ALA A 7 3.12 -2.35 -20.31
N GLU A 8 3.62 -2.65 -21.49
CA GLU A 8 4.56 -1.77 -22.21
C GLU A 8 3.91 -0.45 -22.63
N LEU A 9 2.64 -0.48 -23.04
CA LEU A 9 1.87 0.72 -23.39
C LEU A 9 1.65 1.63 -22.16
N LEU A 10 1.29 1.04 -21.03
CA LEU A 10 0.98 1.80 -19.82
C LEU A 10 2.22 2.28 -19.06
N PHE A 11 3.33 1.53 -19.17
CA PHE A 11 4.57 1.78 -18.43
C PHE A 11 5.81 1.70 -19.34
N PRO A 12 5.90 2.55 -20.40
CA PRO A 12 6.98 2.46 -21.40
C PRO A 12 8.37 2.71 -20.81
N ASP A 13 8.47 3.55 -19.79
CA ASP A 13 9.74 3.96 -19.18
C ASP A 13 10.19 3.05 -18.02
N VAL A 14 9.35 2.05 -17.66
CA VAL A 14 9.66 1.13 -16.56
C VAL A 14 10.46 -0.05 -17.11
N THR A 15 11.76 -0.05 -16.81
CA THR A 15 12.72 -1.07 -17.27
C THR A 15 13.16 -2.04 -16.18
N LYS A 16 12.96 -1.69 -14.91
CA LYS A 16 13.27 -2.56 -13.76
C LYS A 16 12.16 -3.59 -13.56
N THR A 17 12.49 -4.65 -12.83
CA THR A 17 11.54 -5.72 -12.47
C THR A 17 11.41 -5.84 -10.96
N PRO A 18 10.38 -6.54 -10.43
CA PRO A 18 10.28 -6.83 -9.01
C PRO A 18 11.53 -7.50 -8.43
N GLU A 19 12.16 -8.43 -9.17
CA GLU A 19 13.36 -9.15 -8.75
C GLU A 19 14.52 -8.20 -8.48
N TYR A 20 14.67 -7.13 -9.28
CA TYR A 20 15.67 -6.09 -9.02
C TYR A 20 15.51 -5.49 -7.62
N TYR A 21 14.29 -5.25 -7.18
CA TYR A 21 14.03 -4.70 -5.84
C TYR A 21 14.11 -5.75 -4.74
N GLU A 22 13.80 -7.01 -5.03
CA GLU A 22 14.06 -8.12 -4.10
C GLU A 22 15.55 -8.28 -3.78
N GLU A 23 16.40 -8.14 -4.78
CA GLU A 23 17.86 -8.16 -4.62
C GLU A 23 18.37 -6.91 -3.91
N LYS A 24 17.82 -5.73 -4.25
CA LYS A 24 18.20 -4.45 -3.63
C LYS A 24 17.85 -4.40 -2.15
N TYR A 25 16.72 -4.98 -1.76
CA TYR A 25 16.21 -5.01 -0.39
C TYR A 25 16.16 -6.45 0.13
N PRO A 26 17.32 -7.07 0.42
CA PRO A 26 17.39 -8.48 0.83
C PRO A 26 16.72 -8.71 2.18
N TYR A 27 16.46 -9.99 2.50
CA TYR A 27 16.00 -10.34 3.84
C TYR A 27 17.01 -9.91 4.90
N ARG A 28 16.50 -9.38 6.01
CA ARG A 28 17.31 -8.85 7.11
C ARG A 28 18.01 -9.98 7.85
N LYS A 29 19.29 -9.77 8.17
CA LYS A 29 20.06 -10.70 9.01
C LYS A 29 19.86 -10.32 10.49
N LEU A 30 18.76 -10.76 11.07
CA LEU A 30 18.37 -10.46 12.43
C LEU A 30 18.42 -11.74 13.32
N PRO A 31 18.47 -11.58 14.66
CA PRO A 31 18.33 -12.70 15.57
C PRO A 31 17.04 -13.49 15.35
N ASN A 32 17.02 -14.75 15.77
CA ASN A 32 15.81 -15.56 15.68
C ASN A 32 14.66 -14.91 16.49
N LYS A 33 13.46 -14.89 15.91
CA LYS A 33 12.27 -14.21 16.46
C LYS A 33 12.39 -12.68 16.60
N ALA A 34 13.39 -12.06 15.99
CA ALA A 34 13.44 -10.61 15.91
C ALA A 34 12.34 -10.09 14.98
N GLU A 35 11.65 -9.07 15.41
CA GLU A 35 10.53 -8.48 14.70
C GLU A 35 10.94 -7.19 14.01
N VAL A 36 10.36 -6.93 12.85
CA VAL A 36 10.50 -5.66 12.12
C VAL A 36 9.13 -4.98 12.13
N THR A 37 9.07 -3.84 12.80
CA THR A 37 7.85 -3.06 12.97
C THR A 37 8.03 -1.65 12.39
N ARG A 38 6.97 -0.89 12.25
CA ARG A 38 7.03 0.47 11.72
C ARG A 38 5.94 1.39 12.25
N LEU A 39 6.29 2.64 12.48
CA LEU A 39 5.34 3.75 12.49
C LEU A 39 5.26 4.32 11.06
N ALA A 40 4.05 4.46 10.53
CA ALA A 40 3.84 4.94 9.16
C ALA A 40 2.80 6.08 9.11
N PRO A 41 3.10 7.26 9.67
CA PRO A 41 2.15 8.36 9.71
C PRO A 41 2.06 9.10 8.37
N SER A 42 0.85 9.60 8.06
CA SER A 42 0.70 10.64 7.05
C SER A 42 1.11 12.00 7.65
N PRO A 43 1.86 12.84 6.91
CA PRO A 43 2.38 14.12 7.42
C PRO A 43 1.30 15.22 7.45
N THR A 44 0.26 15.02 8.24
CA THR A 44 -0.91 15.93 8.36
C THR A 44 -0.76 17.01 9.43
N GLY A 45 0.42 17.12 10.06
CA GLY A 45 0.77 18.15 11.03
C GLY A 45 0.52 17.80 12.49
N PHE A 46 -0.29 16.79 12.79
CA PHE A 46 -0.60 16.41 14.16
C PHE A 46 -0.29 14.94 14.43
N ILE A 47 0.41 14.71 15.56
CA ILE A 47 0.54 13.38 16.14
C ILE A 47 -0.35 13.34 17.39
N HIS A 48 -1.24 12.37 17.49
CA HIS A 48 -2.10 12.19 18.65
C HIS A 48 -1.67 11.02 19.52
N LEU A 49 -2.23 10.90 20.71
CA LEU A 49 -1.86 9.88 21.68
C LEU A 49 -1.92 8.44 21.11
N GLY A 50 -2.88 8.16 20.22
CA GLY A 50 -2.98 6.85 19.57
C GLY A 50 -1.76 6.52 18.70
N ASN A 51 -1.22 7.50 17.96
CA ASN A 51 0.02 7.29 17.19
C ASN A 51 1.22 7.03 18.10
N LEU A 52 1.31 7.74 19.24
CA LEU A 52 2.39 7.52 20.23
C LEU A 52 2.30 6.15 20.88
N TYR A 53 1.09 5.72 21.22
CA TYR A 53 0.86 4.38 21.76
C TYR A 53 1.24 3.28 20.77
N SER A 54 0.87 3.43 19.49
CA SER A 54 1.31 2.51 18.44
C SER A 54 2.82 2.52 18.29
N ALA A 55 3.45 3.69 18.21
CA ALA A 55 4.90 3.82 18.08
C ALA A 55 5.66 3.17 19.25
N LEU A 56 5.19 3.40 20.49
CA LEU A 56 5.78 2.76 21.65
C LEU A 56 5.63 1.24 21.61
N THR A 57 4.49 0.74 21.17
CA THR A 57 4.24 -0.70 21.03
C THR A 57 5.14 -1.30 19.95
N ASP A 58 5.23 -0.65 18.77
CA ASP A 58 6.07 -1.06 17.65
C ASP A 58 7.55 -1.13 18.07
N GLU A 59 8.05 -0.08 18.74
CA GLU A 59 9.43 -0.03 19.23
C GLU A 59 9.72 -1.14 20.25
N ARG A 60 8.84 -1.34 21.24
CA ARG A 60 9.02 -2.39 22.26
C ARG A 60 8.96 -3.80 21.69
N LEU A 61 8.08 -4.05 20.74
CA LEU A 61 8.03 -5.33 20.03
C LEU A 61 9.30 -5.61 19.25
N ALA A 62 9.79 -4.65 18.48
CA ALA A 62 11.02 -4.78 17.72
C ALA A 62 12.24 -5.00 18.63
N HIS A 63 12.43 -4.12 19.61
CA HIS A 63 13.65 -4.09 20.40
C HIS A 63 13.74 -5.24 21.41
N ARG A 64 12.62 -5.83 21.86
CA ARG A 64 12.65 -6.95 22.84
C ARG A 64 13.50 -8.14 22.41
N ASN A 65 13.60 -8.39 21.09
CA ASN A 65 14.32 -9.53 20.51
C ASN A 65 15.44 -9.10 19.53
N GLY A 66 15.86 -7.85 19.57
CA GLY A 66 16.93 -7.32 18.72
C GLY A 66 16.49 -7.13 17.26
N GLY A 67 15.21 -6.83 17.04
CA GLY A 67 14.64 -6.48 15.74
C GLY A 67 14.86 -5.02 15.34
N LYS A 68 14.02 -4.52 14.45
CA LYS A 68 14.12 -3.16 13.92
C LYS A 68 12.77 -2.47 13.94
N PHE A 69 12.75 -1.25 14.45
CA PHE A 69 11.64 -0.33 14.36
C PHE A 69 12.01 0.82 13.41
N TYR A 70 11.19 1.10 12.39
CA TYR A 70 11.47 2.16 11.43
C TYR A 70 10.33 3.16 11.28
N LEU A 71 10.68 4.39 10.83
CA LEU A 71 9.75 5.48 10.54
C LEU A 71 9.60 5.65 9.03
N ARG A 72 8.41 5.37 8.48
CA ARG A 72 8.04 5.63 7.09
C ARG A 72 7.00 6.75 7.03
N ILE A 73 7.15 7.67 6.08
CA ILE A 73 6.21 8.77 5.86
C ILE A 73 5.30 8.44 4.68
N GLU A 74 4.00 8.39 4.94
CA GLU A 74 2.96 8.13 3.94
C GLU A 74 2.42 9.45 3.38
N ASP A 75 3.20 10.07 2.50
CA ASP A 75 3.00 11.42 1.94
C ASP A 75 2.37 11.42 0.53
N THR A 76 1.71 10.34 0.13
CA THR A 76 1.07 10.20 -1.19
C THR A 76 -0.18 11.08 -1.39
N ASP A 77 -0.65 11.78 -0.36
CA ASP A 77 -1.73 12.76 -0.41
C ASP A 77 -1.17 14.18 -0.21
N ALA A 78 -0.73 14.79 -1.31
CA ALA A 78 -0.15 16.13 -1.28
C ALA A 78 -1.09 17.22 -0.72
N LYS A 79 -2.43 17.01 -0.81
CA LYS A 79 -3.42 17.98 -0.31
C LYS A 79 -3.45 18.06 1.22
N ARG A 80 -3.03 16.98 1.91
CA ARG A 80 -3.03 16.90 3.36
C ARG A 80 -1.64 17.05 3.98
N THR A 81 -0.60 17.13 3.16
CA THR A 81 0.78 17.30 3.64
C THR A 81 0.97 18.71 4.20
N VAL A 82 1.49 18.78 5.43
CA VAL A 82 1.80 20.04 6.13
C VAL A 82 3.30 20.16 6.28
N GLU A 83 3.84 21.33 5.94
CA GLU A 83 5.26 21.63 6.10
C GLU A 83 5.70 21.52 7.57
N GLY A 84 6.84 20.88 7.84
CA GLY A 84 7.34 20.65 9.19
C GLY A 84 6.64 19.52 9.96
N ALA A 85 5.64 18.85 9.38
CA ALA A 85 4.93 17.76 10.05
C ALA A 85 5.86 16.59 10.38
N VAL A 86 6.78 16.25 9.50
CA VAL A 86 7.75 15.15 9.70
C VAL A 86 8.67 15.46 10.88
N ASP A 87 9.22 16.68 10.92
CA ASP A 87 10.06 17.12 12.04
C ASP A 87 9.28 17.10 13.36
N THR A 88 8.02 17.48 13.33
CA THR A 88 7.13 17.38 14.49
C THR A 88 7.00 15.95 14.97
N VAL A 89 6.76 14.98 14.07
CA VAL A 89 6.69 13.55 14.43
C VAL A 89 7.99 13.10 15.06
N ILE A 90 9.13 13.37 14.43
CA ILE A 90 10.46 12.97 14.92
C ILE A 90 10.74 13.58 16.31
N ASN A 91 10.47 14.87 16.49
CA ASN A 91 10.71 15.56 17.76
C ASN A 91 9.81 15.03 18.88
N VAL A 92 8.56 14.71 18.58
CA VAL A 92 7.64 14.12 19.56
C VAL A 92 8.09 12.70 19.96
N LEU A 93 8.50 11.86 19.00
CA LEU A 93 9.05 10.54 19.30
C LEU A 93 10.27 10.65 20.23
N ARG A 94 11.21 11.55 19.92
CA ARG A 94 12.39 11.82 20.76
C ARG A 94 12.03 12.32 22.17
N TYR A 95 11.04 13.20 22.27
CA TYR A 95 10.58 13.72 23.57
C TYR A 95 10.05 12.59 24.47
N PHE A 96 9.41 11.57 23.92
CA PHE A 96 8.91 10.41 24.66
C PHE A 96 9.93 9.25 24.72
N ASN A 97 11.18 9.46 24.32
CA ASN A 97 12.23 8.44 24.25
C ASN A 97 11.79 7.19 23.47
N ILE A 98 11.10 7.40 22.35
CA ILE A 98 10.78 6.37 21.38
C ILE A 98 11.80 6.48 20.25
N GLU A 99 12.67 5.48 20.14
CA GLU A 99 13.80 5.48 19.22
C GLU A 99 13.52 4.56 18.03
N PHE A 100 13.61 5.09 16.81
CA PHE A 100 13.56 4.28 15.60
C PHE A 100 14.98 4.04 15.06
N ASP A 101 15.21 2.81 14.59
CA ASP A 101 16.52 2.37 14.10
C ASP A 101 16.82 2.86 12.68
N GLU A 102 15.78 3.01 11.85
CA GLU A 102 15.85 3.36 10.44
C GLU A 102 14.70 4.29 10.09
N GLY A 103 14.81 5.03 8.98
CA GLY A 103 13.64 5.75 8.50
C GLY A 103 13.87 7.20 8.12
N ALA A 104 12.75 7.90 7.91
CA ALA A 104 12.73 9.32 7.58
C ALA A 104 13.46 10.15 8.65
N GLY A 105 14.24 11.12 8.18
CA GLY A 105 15.04 12.00 9.05
C GLY A 105 16.51 11.58 9.20
N TYR A 106 16.91 10.43 8.65
CA TYR A 106 18.31 10.07 8.49
C TYR A 106 18.81 10.44 7.10
N PRO A 107 20.12 10.78 6.92
CA PRO A 107 20.70 11.04 5.60
C PRO A 107 20.59 9.82 4.66
N ASP A 108 20.48 10.07 3.35
CA ASP A 108 20.30 8.99 2.35
C ASP A 108 21.48 8.02 2.27
N ASP A 109 22.69 8.46 2.60
CA ASP A 109 23.93 7.66 2.64
C ASP A 109 24.20 6.97 3.99
N ASP A 110 23.31 7.15 4.96
CA ASP A 110 23.39 6.51 6.26
C ASP A 110 22.93 5.04 6.17
N GLU A 111 23.62 4.13 6.89
CA GLU A 111 23.22 2.71 6.96
C GLU A 111 21.80 2.52 7.50
N ARG A 112 21.28 3.49 8.28
CA ARG A 112 19.89 3.55 8.77
C ARG A 112 18.89 3.88 7.68
N ASN A 113 19.35 4.08 6.45
CA ASN A 113 18.52 4.30 5.26
C ASN A 113 18.61 3.15 4.24
N ALA A 114 19.14 1.99 4.65
CA ALA A 114 19.42 0.86 3.77
C ALA A 114 18.18 0.30 3.04
N TYR A 115 16.98 0.44 3.62
CA TYR A 115 15.70 0.04 3.01
C TYR A 115 14.90 1.24 2.47
N GLY A 116 15.53 2.40 2.44
CA GLY A 116 14.94 3.64 1.95
C GLY A 116 14.80 3.72 0.42
N PRO A 117 14.28 4.86 -0.06
CA PRO A 117 13.83 6.01 0.72
C PRO A 117 12.61 5.69 1.59
N TYR A 118 12.43 6.43 2.69
CA TYR A 118 11.32 6.20 3.63
C TYR A 118 10.18 7.22 3.47
N TYR A 119 10.16 7.98 2.39
CA TYR A 119 9.05 8.80 1.94
C TYR A 119 8.39 8.13 0.75
N GLN A 120 7.09 7.91 0.80
CA GLN A 120 6.39 7.18 -0.27
C GLN A 120 6.44 7.91 -1.61
N THR A 121 6.40 9.26 -1.61
CA THR A 121 6.56 10.04 -2.84
C THR A 121 7.90 9.82 -3.54
N GLN A 122 8.95 9.45 -2.83
CA GLN A 122 10.27 9.13 -3.39
C GLN A 122 10.38 7.68 -3.91
N ARG A 123 9.32 6.87 -3.75
CA ARG A 123 9.27 5.46 -4.13
C ARG A 123 8.37 5.18 -5.33
N VAL A 124 7.88 6.21 -6.00
CA VAL A 124 6.91 6.07 -7.11
C VAL A 124 7.41 5.11 -8.19
N ASP A 125 8.70 5.16 -8.54
CA ASP A 125 9.30 4.24 -9.51
C ASP A 125 9.19 2.77 -9.08
N ILE A 126 9.29 2.50 -7.78
CA ILE A 126 9.12 1.13 -7.23
C ILE A 126 7.68 0.68 -7.46
N TYR A 127 6.71 1.52 -7.12
CA TYR A 127 5.29 1.17 -7.29
C TYR A 127 4.93 0.94 -8.76
N HIS A 128 5.51 1.70 -9.68
CA HIS A 128 5.30 1.51 -11.12
C HIS A 128 5.84 0.16 -11.61
N VAL A 129 6.96 -0.33 -11.06
CA VAL A 129 7.49 -1.66 -11.39
C VAL A 129 6.51 -2.76 -10.96
N TYR A 130 5.99 -2.69 -9.74
CA TYR A 130 5.01 -3.68 -9.27
C TYR A 130 3.66 -3.54 -10.01
N ALA A 131 3.23 -2.32 -10.33
CA ALA A 131 2.04 -2.08 -11.13
C ALA A 131 2.17 -2.69 -12.53
N LYS A 132 3.31 -2.48 -13.21
CA LYS A 132 3.60 -3.09 -14.51
C LYS A 132 3.55 -4.61 -14.44
N SER A 133 4.19 -5.20 -13.43
CA SER A 133 4.16 -6.66 -13.22
C SER A 133 2.74 -7.19 -13.00
N LEU A 134 1.88 -6.48 -12.25
CA LEU A 134 0.48 -6.88 -12.11
C LEU A 134 -0.28 -6.83 -13.44
N VAL A 135 -0.01 -5.84 -14.30
CA VAL A 135 -0.62 -5.76 -15.64
C VAL A 135 -0.13 -6.92 -16.52
N GLU A 136 1.17 -7.23 -16.54
CA GLU A 136 1.76 -8.35 -17.27
C GLU A 136 1.10 -9.69 -16.88
N ARG A 137 0.79 -9.84 -15.60
CA ARG A 137 0.11 -11.02 -15.05
C ARG A 137 -1.42 -11.01 -15.26
N GLY A 138 -1.97 -9.93 -15.81
CA GLY A 138 -3.43 -9.77 -15.98
C GLY A 138 -4.19 -9.49 -14.70
N LEU A 139 -3.49 -9.09 -13.63
CA LEU A 139 -4.04 -8.80 -12.31
C LEU A 139 -4.33 -7.31 -12.09
N ALA A 140 -4.03 -6.47 -13.05
CA ALA A 140 -4.39 -5.05 -13.04
C ALA A 140 -4.76 -4.59 -14.45
N TYR A 141 -5.58 -3.54 -14.53
CA TYR A 141 -6.07 -2.99 -15.79
C TYR A 141 -6.37 -1.48 -15.68
N PRO A 142 -6.32 -0.72 -16.80
CA PRO A 142 -6.67 0.68 -16.79
C PRO A 142 -8.20 0.86 -16.70
N CYS A 143 -8.63 1.84 -15.92
CA CYS A 143 -10.02 2.23 -15.80
C CYS A 143 -10.18 3.71 -16.16
N PHE A 144 -11.06 3.99 -17.12
CA PHE A 144 -11.32 5.31 -17.69
C PHE A 144 -12.60 5.95 -17.17
N CYS A 145 -13.32 5.30 -16.25
CA CYS A 145 -14.55 5.83 -15.70
C CYS A 145 -14.38 7.24 -15.12
N THR A 146 -15.35 8.10 -15.40
CA THR A 146 -15.46 9.43 -14.78
C THR A 146 -16.04 9.32 -13.37
N GLU A 147 -15.99 10.43 -12.62
CA GLU A 147 -16.62 10.48 -11.28
C GLU A 147 -18.15 10.35 -11.39
N GLU A 148 -18.74 10.92 -12.44
CA GLU A 148 -20.18 10.85 -12.70
C GLU A 148 -20.62 9.41 -13.00
N GLU A 149 -19.86 8.68 -13.82
CA GLU A 149 -20.14 7.26 -14.11
C GLU A 149 -20.04 6.39 -12.86
N LEU A 150 -19.05 6.63 -12.01
CA LEU A 150 -18.87 5.90 -10.76
C LEU A 150 -20.00 6.22 -9.75
N GLU A 151 -20.45 7.46 -9.70
CA GLU A 151 -21.57 7.87 -8.84
C GLU A 151 -22.90 7.26 -9.32
N GLU A 152 -23.10 7.15 -10.63
CA GLU A 152 -24.27 6.47 -11.20
C GLU A 152 -24.28 4.97 -10.87
N VAL A 153 -23.13 4.31 -10.97
CA VAL A 153 -22.96 2.90 -10.54
C VAL A 153 -23.31 2.75 -9.07
N ARG A 154 -22.83 3.66 -8.22
CA ARG A 154 -23.13 3.64 -6.79
C ARG A 154 -24.61 3.75 -6.50
N LYS A 155 -25.33 4.67 -7.16
CA LYS A 155 -26.78 4.82 -7.02
C LYS A 155 -27.55 3.55 -7.41
N GLN A 156 -27.17 2.93 -8.53
CA GLN A 156 -27.76 1.68 -8.98
C GLN A 156 -27.56 0.55 -7.96
N GLN A 157 -26.37 0.48 -7.33
CA GLN A 157 -26.09 -0.50 -6.29
C GLN A 157 -26.92 -0.25 -5.02
N GLU A 158 -27.03 1.01 -4.60
CA GLU A 158 -27.85 1.40 -3.44
C GLU A 158 -29.35 1.09 -3.65
N GLU A 159 -29.89 1.38 -4.84
CA GLU A 159 -31.28 1.05 -5.23
C GLU A 159 -31.51 -0.47 -5.26
N ALA A 160 -30.53 -1.23 -5.75
CA ALA A 160 -30.59 -2.69 -5.78
C ALA A 160 -30.29 -3.32 -4.40
N LYS A 161 -29.90 -2.54 -3.40
CA LYS A 161 -29.43 -3.01 -2.09
C LYS A 161 -28.24 -3.98 -2.19
N GLU A 162 -27.39 -3.77 -3.17
CA GLU A 162 -26.15 -4.49 -3.36
C GLU A 162 -24.99 -3.76 -2.66
N LEU A 163 -23.88 -4.46 -2.46
CA LEU A 163 -22.66 -3.85 -1.91
C LEU A 163 -22.15 -2.76 -2.84
N THR A 164 -21.86 -1.58 -2.32
CA THR A 164 -21.32 -0.48 -3.10
C THR A 164 -19.84 -0.68 -3.40
N GLY A 165 -19.40 -0.38 -4.63
CA GLY A 165 -18.01 -0.47 -5.04
C GLY A 165 -17.83 -0.88 -6.50
N TYR A 166 -16.59 -1.01 -6.93
CA TYR A 166 -16.25 -1.35 -8.31
C TYR A 166 -15.86 -2.84 -8.40
N TYR A 167 -16.78 -3.68 -8.83
CA TYR A 167 -16.61 -5.15 -8.89
C TYR A 167 -17.62 -5.81 -9.83
N GLY A 168 -17.36 -7.04 -10.22
CA GLY A 168 -18.28 -7.90 -10.98
C GLY A 168 -18.85 -7.22 -12.22
N LYS A 169 -20.20 -7.18 -12.35
CA LYS A 169 -20.92 -6.53 -13.46
C LYS A 169 -20.72 -5.02 -13.51
N TYR A 170 -20.33 -4.41 -12.40
CA TYR A 170 -20.10 -2.97 -12.29
C TYR A 170 -18.67 -2.56 -12.66
N ALA A 171 -17.75 -3.51 -12.78
CA ALA A 171 -16.39 -3.27 -13.21
C ALA A 171 -16.28 -3.24 -14.75
N THR A 172 -16.93 -2.27 -15.38
CA THR A 172 -17.10 -2.17 -16.83
C THR A 172 -15.79 -2.12 -17.60
N CYS A 173 -14.76 -1.49 -17.05
CA CYS A 173 -13.45 -1.40 -17.70
C CYS A 173 -12.61 -2.69 -17.65
N ARG A 174 -13.08 -3.76 -17.01
CA ARG A 174 -12.35 -5.05 -16.99
C ARG A 174 -12.12 -5.65 -18.39
N ASN A 175 -13.02 -5.35 -19.34
CA ASN A 175 -13.05 -5.99 -20.65
C ASN A 175 -13.11 -4.96 -21.78
N LEU A 176 -12.33 -3.90 -21.69
CA LEU A 176 -12.21 -2.88 -22.73
C LEU A 176 -11.54 -3.45 -23.98
N SER A 177 -11.95 -2.94 -25.14
CA SER A 177 -11.31 -3.24 -26.43
C SER A 177 -9.94 -2.56 -26.52
N ASP A 178 -9.09 -3.07 -27.42
CA ASP A 178 -7.77 -2.48 -27.68
C ASP A 178 -7.89 -1.01 -28.12
N GLU A 179 -8.90 -0.68 -28.93
CA GLU A 179 -9.17 0.67 -29.42
C GLU A 179 -9.49 1.65 -28.29
N GLU A 180 -10.27 1.20 -27.29
CA GLU A 180 -10.61 2.02 -26.12
C GLU A 180 -9.37 2.32 -25.26
N ILE A 181 -8.46 1.36 -25.14
CA ILE A 181 -7.22 1.50 -24.37
C ILE A 181 -6.22 2.37 -25.14
N GLU A 182 -6.05 2.16 -26.45
CA GLU A 182 -5.11 2.90 -27.30
C GLU A 182 -5.53 4.37 -27.53
N ALA A 183 -6.76 4.73 -27.19
CA ALA A 183 -7.25 6.12 -27.27
C ALA A 183 -6.50 7.10 -26.35
N GLY A 184 -5.63 6.63 -25.47
CA GLY A 184 -4.70 7.46 -24.67
C GLY A 184 -5.37 8.38 -23.65
N LYS A 185 -6.56 8.04 -23.17
CA LYS A 185 -7.26 8.82 -22.15
C LYS A 185 -6.57 8.69 -20.79
N PRO A 186 -6.64 9.70 -19.92
CA PRO A 186 -6.21 9.57 -18.53
C PRO A 186 -6.96 8.43 -17.83
N TYR A 187 -6.24 7.59 -17.13
CA TYR A 187 -6.80 6.42 -16.44
C TYR A 187 -6.33 6.34 -14.97
N VAL A 188 -7.05 5.57 -14.19
CA VAL A 188 -6.54 5.00 -12.94
C VAL A 188 -6.22 3.54 -13.18
N LEU A 189 -5.17 3.01 -12.52
CA LEU A 189 -4.91 1.57 -12.55
C LEU A 189 -5.71 0.89 -11.45
N ARG A 190 -6.47 -0.16 -11.79
CA ARG A 190 -7.22 -0.94 -10.81
C ARG A 190 -6.68 -2.36 -10.70
N LEU A 191 -6.76 -2.90 -9.49
CA LEU A 191 -6.62 -4.33 -9.24
C LEU A 191 -7.74 -5.07 -9.97
N ARG A 192 -7.44 -6.21 -10.57
CA ARG A 192 -8.43 -7.19 -11.01
C ARG A 192 -8.58 -8.23 -9.91
N SER A 193 -9.41 -7.94 -8.93
CA SER A 193 -9.62 -8.84 -7.80
C SER A 193 -10.02 -10.25 -8.27
N GLN A 194 -9.40 -11.25 -7.66
CA GLN A 194 -9.64 -12.67 -7.89
C GLN A 194 -10.53 -13.28 -6.80
N GLY A 195 -10.92 -12.48 -5.80
CA GLY A 195 -11.71 -12.93 -4.69
C GLY A 195 -13.14 -13.32 -5.05
N SER A 196 -13.75 -14.10 -4.20
CA SER A 196 -15.13 -14.58 -4.30
C SER A 196 -15.92 -14.20 -3.06
N PRO A 197 -17.18 -13.76 -3.21
CA PRO A 197 -18.03 -13.44 -2.06
C PRO A 197 -18.37 -14.67 -1.20
N ASP A 198 -18.18 -15.87 -1.75
CA ASP A 198 -18.48 -17.15 -1.07
C ASP A 198 -17.28 -17.74 -0.35
N LYS A 199 -16.13 -17.04 -0.36
CA LYS A 199 -14.90 -17.50 0.27
C LYS A 199 -14.45 -16.54 1.36
N GLU A 200 -13.67 -17.11 2.29
CA GLU A 200 -13.09 -16.36 3.41
C GLU A 200 -11.57 -16.51 3.42
N ILE A 201 -10.90 -15.42 3.81
CA ILE A 201 -9.53 -15.47 4.28
C ILE A 201 -9.51 -15.82 5.75
N VAL A 202 -8.51 -16.60 6.16
CA VAL A 202 -8.30 -16.97 7.56
C VAL A 202 -6.86 -16.63 7.93
N PHE A 203 -6.68 -15.84 8.99
CA PHE A 203 -5.36 -15.51 9.51
C PHE A 203 -5.38 -15.43 11.04
N VAL A 204 -4.22 -15.49 11.66
CA VAL A 204 -4.09 -15.35 13.10
C VAL A 204 -3.67 -13.93 13.45
N ASP A 205 -4.54 -13.22 14.16
CA ASP A 205 -4.21 -11.96 14.83
C ASP A 205 -3.64 -12.27 16.21
N GLU A 206 -2.48 -11.71 16.56
CA GLU A 206 -1.77 -12.02 17.81
C GLU A 206 -2.56 -11.65 19.08
N ILE A 207 -3.56 -10.78 18.96
CA ILE A 207 -4.42 -10.35 20.08
C ILE A 207 -5.78 -11.03 20.03
N LYS A 208 -6.39 -11.10 18.84
CA LYS A 208 -7.76 -11.60 18.65
C LYS A 208 -7.81 -13.12 18.40
N GLY A 209 -6.68 -13.75 18.09
CA GLY A 209 -6.62 -15.15 17.66
C GLY A 209 -7.05 -15.33 16.20
N GLU A 210 -7.69 -16.45 15.88
CA GLU A 210 -8.16 -16.73 14.52
C GLU A 210 -9.23 -15.72 14.09
N VAL A 211 -8.97 -15.03 12.96
CA VAL A 211 -9.89 -14.09 12.34
C VAL A 211 -10.29 -14.62 10.97
N LYS A 212 -11.60 -14.60 10.69
CA LYS A 212 -12.19 -14.96 9.39
C LYS A 212 -12.88 -13.75 8.78
N LEU A 213 -12.55 -13.43 7.57
CA LEU A 213 -13.14 -12.31 6.83
C LEU A 213 -13.44 -12.74 5.39
N PRO A 214 -14.49 -12.20 4.75
CA PRO A 214 -14.74 -12.48 3.34
C PRO A 214 -13.55 -12.03 2.49
N GLU A 215 -13.29 -12.73 1.38
CA GLU A 215 -12.28 -12.30 0.41
C GLU A 215 -12.62 -10.92 -0.16
N ASN A 216 -11.62 -10.17 -0.59
CA ASN A 216 -11.83 -8.93 -1.32
C ASN A 216 -12.40 -9.23 -2.71
N ILE A 217 -13.50 -8.57 -3.07
CA ILE A 217 -14.09 -8.66 -4.42
C ILE A 217 -13.99 -7.34 -5.20
N HIS A 218 -13.49 -6.28 -4.55
CA HIS A 218 -13.42 -4.96 -5.14
C HIS A 218 -12.16 -4.77 -5.98
N ASP A 219 -12.32 -4.20 -7.16
CA ASP A 219 -11.23 -3.72 -8.01
C ASP A 219 -10.78 -2.35 -7.52
N ILE A 220 -10.03 -2.36 -6.43
CA ILE A 220 -9.52 -1.12 -5.84
C ILE A 220 -8.59 -0.38 -6.81
N VAL A 221 -8.51 0.93 -6.66
CA VAL A 221 -7.51 1.73 -7.37
C VAL A 221 -6.13 1.47 -6.78
N LEU A 222 -5.19 1.08 -7.62
CA LEU A 222 -3.77 0.90 -7.27
C LEU A 222 -2.99 2.20 -7.49
N LEU A 223 -3.09 2.75 -8.72
CA LEU A 223 -2.49 4.03 -9.07
C LEU A 223 -3.57 5.03 -9.46
N LYS A 224 -3.45 6.26 -8.97
CA LYS A 224 -4.26 7.41 -9.33
C LYS A 224 -3.90 7.91 -10.74
N LYS A 225 -4.68 8.85 -11.30
CA LYS A 225 -4.45 9.44 -12.63
C LYS A 225 -3.09 10.15 -12.77
N ASP A 226 -2.51 10.59 -11.67
CA ASP A 226 -1.18 11.21 -11.60
C ASP A 226 -0.04 10.19 -11.44
N GLY A 227 -0.35 8.88 -11.45
CA GLY A 227 0.61 7.81 -11.27
C GLY A 227 1.03 7.56 -9.80
N ILE A 228 0.51 8.36 -8.86
CA ILE A 228 0.80 8.17 -7.44
C ILE A 228 -0.04 7.00 -6.89
N PRO A 229 0.54 6.08 -6.09
CA PRO A 229 -0.20 4.95 -5.55
C PRO A 229 -1.26 5.37 -4.54
N THR A 230 -2.26 4.53 -4.39
CA THR A 230 -3.15 4.59 -3.24
C THR A 230 -2.48 3.96 -2.02
N TYR A 231 -3.03 4.27 -0.85
CA TYR A 231 -2.54 3.76 0.43
C TYR A 231 -2.37 2.23 0.45
N HIS A 232 -3.38 1.47 0.02
CA HIS A 232 -3.34 0.01 0.06
C HIS A 232 -2.18 -0.57 -0.76
N PHE A 233 -1.97 -0.03 -1.95
CA PHE A 233 -0.94 -0.52 -2.85
C PHE A 233 0.47 -0.14 -2.37
N ALA A 234 0.69 1.13 -1.99
CA ALA A 234 1.96 1.58 -1.46
C ALA A 234 2.35 0.83 -0.19
N HIS A 235 1.39 0.68 0.75
CA HIS A 235 1.60 -0.03 2.00
C HIS A 235 2.04 -1.49 1.79
N ALA A 236 1.36 -2.24 0.91
CA ALA A 236 1.70 -3.64 0.67
C ALA A 236 3.13 -3.79 0.12
N ILE A 237 3.49 -3.01 -0.89
CA ILE A 237 4.82 -3.05 -1.50
C ILE A 237 5.90 -2.62 -0.49
N ASP A 238 5.66 -1.58 0.28
CA ASP A 238 6.64 -1.07 1.22
C ASP A 238 6.87 -2.02 2.38
N ASP A 239 5.82 -2.55 2.99
CA ASP A 239 5.95 -3.51 4.08
C ASP A 239 6.66 -4.80 3.59
N HIS A 240 6.38 -5.22 2.36
CA HIS A 240 7.08 -6.35 1.73
C HIS A 240 8.58 -6.06 1.54
N LEU A 241 8.94 -4.97 0.88
CA LEU A 241 10.34 -4.65 0.54
C LEU A 241 11.15 -4.17 1.74
N MET A 242 10.54 -3.51 2.72
CA MET A 242 11.18 -3.12 3.97
C MET A 242 11.27 -4.27 4.96
N ARG A 243 10.72 -5.45 4.58
CA ARG A 243 10.78 -6.70 5.37
C ARG A 243 10.10 -6.57 6.72
N THR A 244 8.97 -5.90 6.75
CA THR A 244 8.09 -5.81 7.93
C THR A 244 7.57 -7.19 8.29
N THR A 245 7.67 -7.57 9.55
CA THR A 245 7.21 -8.89 10.02
C THR A 245 5.98 -8.78 10.90
N VAL A 246 5.79 -7.64 11.57
CA VAL A 246 4.65 -7.38 12.44
C VAL A 246 4.07 -6.00 12.16
N VAL A 247 2.76 -5.94 12.06
CA VAL A 247 1.99 -4.71 11.84
C VAL A 247 1.06 -4.47 13.02
N VAL A 248 1.31 -3.39 13.77
CA VAL A 248 0.42 -2.96 14.86
C VAL A 248 -0.57 -1.94 14.32
N ARG A 249 -1.87 -2.19 14.55
CA ARG A 249 -2.96 -1.32 14.09
C ARG A 249 -4.16 -1.36 15.01
N GLY A 250 -4.98 -0.33 14.97
CA GLY A 250 -6.31 -0.34 15.56
C GLY A 250 -7.25 -1.36 14.90
N GLY A 251 -8.25 -1.83 15.63
CA GLY A 251 -9.21 -2.83 15.14
C GLY A 251 -10.04 -2.38 13.94
N GLU A 252 -10.15 -1.08 13.71
CA GLU A 252 -10.83 -0.48 12.54
C GLU A 252 -10.18 -0.85 11.20
N TRP A 253 -8.89 -1.19 11.22
CA TRP A 253 -8.15 -1.61 10.02
C TRP A 253 -8.41 -3.04 9.58
N LEU A 254 -9.11 -3.85 10.38
CA LEU A 254 -9.47 -5.21 10.00
C LEU A 254 -10.33 -5.26 8.72
N ALA A 255 -11.16 -4.24 8.49
CA ALA A 255 -11.94 -4.14 7.25
C ALA A 255 -11.07 -4.06 5.98
N SER A 256 -9.81 -3.63 6.09
CA SER A 256 -8.86 -3.56 4.98
C SER A 256 -8.01 -4.82 4.82
N ALA A 257 -8.06 -5.74 5.78
CA ALA A 257 -7.22 -6.94 5.76
C ALA A 257 -7.44 -7.81 4.51
N PRO A 258 -8.67 -8.02 3.99
CA PRO A 258 -8.89 -8.78 2.76
C PRO A 258 -8.17 -8.20 1.54
N ILE A 259 -8.14 -6.87 1.43
CA ILE A 259 -7.44 -6.16 0.34
C ILE A 259 -5.92 -6.41 0.46
N HIS A 260 -5.38 -6.26 1.67
CA HIS A 260 -3.94 -6.46 1.88
C HIS A 260 -3.56 -7.91 1.66
N TYR A 261 -4.37 -8.86 2.12
CA TYR A 261 -4.15 -10.29 1.90
C TYR A 261 -4.08 -10.66 0.42
N GLU A 262 -4.90 -10.03 -0.43
CA GLU A 262 -4.88 -10.24 -1.88
C GLU A 262 -3.66 -9.58 -2.55
N LEU A 263 -3.15 -8.46 -2.01
CA LEU A 263 -2.02 -7.73 -2.57
C LEU A 263 -0.66 -8.37 -2.23
N PHE A 264 -0.54 -9.07 -1.09
CA PHE A 264 0.66 -9.81 -0.68
C PHE A 264 0.73 -11.19 -1.35
#